data_407b17d7f2c07047da67269eef919170
#
_entry.id   407b17d7f2c07047da67269eef919170
#
_cell.length_a   1.000
_cell.length_b   1.000
_cell.length_c   1.000
_cell.angle_alpha   90.00
_cell.angle_beta   90.00
_cell.angle_gamma   90.00
#
_symmetry.space_group_name_H-M   'P 1'
#
loop_
_entity.id
_entity.type
_entity.pdbx_description
1 polymer ?
#
loop_
_entity_poly.entity_id
_entity_poly.type
_entity_poly.pdbx_seq_one_letter_code
_entity_poly.pdbx_strand_id
1 'polypeptide(L)'
;MGRNTNVEVFEDTEKMCREHTRLVEGVKESRAGQKLILEKEPFPAPKRNIYEEKAHVVVSKKRSLEAARAYKGTKTAVHNFASAKNPGGGVVNGASAQEECLCRCSDLYFCLNTNEMMNGFYYPHRAMSSLLYNGDVIYTPDIIVFKSDDASPRTMPEKDWYEVDIITCAAPNLRHGIPGGNMDLRTIHEARLRRMLDIAVTEGVESIVLGAFGCGAFMNDPAIVADAAKRVLKDYLYAFKNIEYAVYCSSKNDSNYQAFHRALAEYCG
;
A
#
# COMPACT_ATOMS: atom_id res chain seq x y z
N MET A 1 3.54 1.06 20.48
CA MET A 1 3.63 -0.30 21.06
C MET A 1 5.07 -0.80 21.06
N GLY A 2 5.43 -1.66 22.03
CA GLY A 2 6.69 -2.39 22.02
C GLY A 2 6.68 -3.55 21.01
N ARG A 3 7.86 -4.05 20.65
CA ARG A 3 8.00 -5.14 19.67
C ARG A 3 7.23 -6.40 20.07
N ASN A 4 7.30 -6.80 21.35
CA ASN A 4 6.58 -7.97 21.87
C ASN A 4 5.06 -7.82 21.75
N THR A 5 4.51 -6.65 22.07
CA THR A 5 3.07 -6.39 21.91
C THR A 5 2.64 -6.46 20.44
N ASN A 6 3.48 -6.02 19.50
CA ASN A 6 3.19 -6.17 18.07
C ASN A 6 3.14 -7.64 17.64
N VAL A 7 4.01 -8.50 18.21
CA VAL A 7 3.99 -9.94 17.97
C VAL A 7 2.69 -10.55 18.50
N GLU A 8 2.32 -10.26 19.75
CA GLU A 8 1.07 -10.74 20.37
C GLU A 8 -0.17 -10.35 19.54
N VAL A 9 -0.23 -9.10 19.06
CA VAL A 9 -1.34 -8.64 18.19
C VAL A 9 -1.36 -9.39 16.87
N PHE A 10 -0.19 -9.73 16.31
CA PHE A 10 -0.12 -10.47 15.05
C PHE A 10 -0.47 -11.95 15.25
N GLU A 11 -0.03 -12.58 16.33
CA GLU A 11 -0.43 -13.96 16.70
C GLU A 11 -1.94 -14.07 16.87
N ASP A 12 -2.59 -13.08 17.51
CA ASP A 12 -4.04 -13.02 17.59
C ASP A 12 -4.69 -12.84 16.19
N THR A 13 -4.09 -12.03 15.31
CA THR A 13 -4.52 -11.91 13.91
C THR A 13 -4.43 -13.27 13.19
N GLU A 14 -3.32 -13.99 13.34
CA GLU A 14 -3.16 -15.32 12.74
C GLU A 14 -4.21 -16.30 13.24
N LYS A 15 -4.46 -16.30 14.55
CA LYS A 15 -5.49 -17.15 15.16
C LYS A 15 -6.87 -16.84 14.58
N MET A 16 -7.26 -15.57 14.54
CA MET A 16 -8.55 -15.16 13.98
C MET A 16 -8.70 -15.57 12.51
N CYS A 17 -7.69 -15.36 11.68
CA CYS A 17 -7.74 -15.75 10.26
C CYS A 17 -7.80 -17.26 10.03
N ARG A 18 -7.40 -18.08 11.01
CA ARG A 18 -7.51 -19.55 10.93
C ARG A 18 -8.82 -20.09 11.48
N GLU A 19 -9.45 -19.40 12.44
CA GLU A 19 -10.57 -19.93 13.21
C GLU A 19 -11.91 -19.23 12.89
N HIS A 20 -11.92 -17.97 12.50
CA HIS A 20 -13.13 -17.21 12.24
C HIS A 20 -13.65 -17.47 10.82
N THR A 21 -14.84 -18.03 10.68
CA THR A 21 -15.43 -18.50 9.41
C THR A 21 -15.35 -17.44 8.31
N ARG A 22 -15.80 -16.21 8.59
CA ARG A 22 -15.77 -15.11 7.62
C ARG A 22 -14.36 -14.78 7.13
N LEU A 23 -13.34 -14.84 8.00
CA LEU A 23 -11.95 -14.56 7.61
C LEU A 23 -11.35 -15.72 6.81
N VAL A 24 -11.68 -16.97 7.18
CA VAL A 24 -11.26 -18.16 6.42
C VAL A 24 -11.82 -18.14 5.00
N GLU A 25 -13.08 -17.76 4.83
CA GLU A 25 -13.73 -17.61 3.52
C GLU A 25 -13.15 -16.42 2.75
N GLY A 26 -13.04 -15.24 3.39
CA GLY A 26 -12.47 -14.06 2.78
C GLY A 26 -11.05 -14.27 2.24
N VAL A 27 -10.16 -14.93 3.00
CA VAL A 27 -8.83 -15.29 2.51
C VAL A 27 -8.88 -16.15 1.24
N LYS A 28 -9.84 -17.08 1.13
CA LYS A 28 -9.98 -17.92 -0.09
C LYS A 28 -10.44 -17.09 -1.28
N GLU A 29 -11.42 -16.21 -1.06
CA GLU A 29 -11.98 -15.34 -2.10
C GLU A 29 -10.94 -14.34 -2.59
N SER A 30 -10.25 -13.66 -1.67
CA SER A 30 -9.16 -12.72 -2.01
C SER A 30 -8.04 -13.40 -2.78
N ARG A 31 -7.62 -14.61 -2.37
CA ARG A 31 -6.62 -15.40 -3.12
C ARG A 31 -7.10 -15.80 -4.50
N ALA A 32 -8.36 -16.14 -4.66
CA ALA A 32 -8.92 -16.50 -5.98
C ALA A 32 -8.93 -15.31 -6.95
N GLY A 33 -9.15 -14.09 -6.44
CA GLY A 33 -9.10 -12.86 -7.22
C GLY A 33 -7.72 -12.20 -7.31
N GLN A 34 -6.71 -12.75 -6.62
CA GLN A 34 -5.37 -12.15 -6.58
C GLN A 34 -4.66 -12.22 -7.93
N LYS A 35 -3.95 -11.17 -8.28
CA LYS A 35 -3.23 -11.04 -9.56
C LYS A 35 -1.79 -10.64 -9.31
N LEU A 36 -0.85 -11.36 -9.93
CA LEU A 36 0.55 -10.95 -10.04
C LEU A 36 0.77 -10.30 -11.41
N ILE A 37 1.18 -9.04 -11.42
CA ILE A 37 1.34 -8.23 -12.62
C ILE A 37 2.81 -7.82 -12.72
N LEU A 38 3.56 -8.52 -13.58
CA LEU A 38 4.99 -8.32 -13.71
C LEU A 38 5.32 -7.07 -14.53
N GLU A 39 6.34 -6.30 -14.13
CA GLU A 39 6.78 -5.08 -14.82
C GLU A 39 7.14 -5.34 -16.28
N LYS A 40 7.77 -6.48 -16.57
CA LYS A 40 8.16 -6.91 -17.92
C LYS A 40 6.99 -7.22 -18.85
N GLU A 41 5.78 -7.41 -18.30
CA GLU A 41 4.59 -7.71 -19.05
C GLU A 41 3.86 -6.42 -19.42
N PRO A 42 3.44 -6.26 -20.69
CA PRO A 42 2.68 -5.09 -21.08
C PRO A 42 1.37 -5.04 -20.29
N PHE A 43 1.09 -3.87 -19.70
CA PHE A 43 -0.19 -3.61 -19.06
C PHE A 43 -0.88 -2.50 -19.87
N PRO A 44 -2.06 -2.77 -20.45
CA PRO A 44 -2.76 -1.79 -21.27
C PRO A 44 -3.14 -0.57 -20.42
N ALA A 45 -2.87 0.63 -20.94
CA ALA A 45 -3.27 1.86 -20.28
C ALA A 45 -4.81 1.96 -20.29
N PRO A 46 -5.47 2.06 -19.12
CA PRO A 46 -6.92 2.18 -19.06
C PRO A 46 -7.38 3.58 -19.47
N LYS A 47 -8.69 3.71 -19.73
CA LYS A 47 -9.33 5.02 -19.85
C LYS A 47 -9.30 5.69 -18.47
N ARG A 48 -8.70 6.88 -18.37
CA ARG A 48 -8.52 7.61 -17.09
C ARG A 48 -9.56 8.70 -16.84
N ASN A 49 -10.37 9.05 -17.83
CA ASN A 49 -11.50 9.99 -17.71
C ASN A 49 -12.79 9.18 -17.51
N ILE A 50 -13.02 8.73 -16.27
CA ILE A 50 -14.15 7.90 -15.86
C ILE A 50 -15.27 8.78 -15.31
N TYR A 51 -14.91 9.77 -14.50
CA TYR A 51 -15.84 10.66 -13.82
C TYR A 51 -15.87 12.02 -14.49
N GLU A 52 -17.02 12.73 -14.37
CA GLU A 52 -17.20 14.10 -14.86
C GLU A 52 -16.50 15.12 -13.96
N GLU A 53 -16.49 14.85 -12.66
CA GLU A 53 -15.87 15.69 -11.64
C GLU A 53 -14.45 15.21 -11.30
N LYS A 54 -13.61 16.15 -10.89
CA LYS A 54 -12.27 15.81 -10.38
C LYS A 54 -12.37 15.06 -9.05
N ALA A 55 -11.46 14.13 -8.84
CA ALA A 55 -11.31 13.46 -7.57
C ALA A 55 -11.14 14.44 -6.40
N HIS A 56 -11.80 14.15 -5.28
CA HIS A 56 -11.47 14.82 -4.02
C HIS A 56 -10.09 14.34 -3.54
N VAL A 57 -9.10 15.23 -3.61
CA VAL A 57 -7.71 14.92 -3.22
C VAL A 57 -7.44 15.43 -1.82
N VAL A 58 -6.94 14.56 -0.95
CA VAL A 58 -6.61 14.88 0.45
C VAL A 58 -5.20 14.42 0.79
N VAL A 59 -4.47 15.22 1.56
CA VAL A 59 -3.24 14.80 2.23
C VAL A 59 -3.49 14.83 3.74
N SER A 60 -3.49 13.67 4.39
CA SER A 60 -3.82 13.53 5.80
C SER A 60 -2.65 12.97 6.62
N LYS A 61 -2.72 13.16 7.95
CA LYS A 61 -1.75 12.56 8.91
C LYS A 61 -2.21 11.20 9.43
N LYS A 62 -3.21 10.60 8.79
CA LYS A 62 -3.77 9.31 9.17
C LYS A 62 -2.84 8.16 8.80
N ARG A 63 -3.10 6.99 9.41
CA ARG A 63 -2.59 5.70 8.95
C ARG A 63 -3.40 5.23 7.73
N SER A 64 -2.87 4.27 6.99
CA SER A 64 -3.49 3.87 5.71
C SER A 64 -4.88 3.27 5.86
N LEU A 65 -5.09 2.35 6.81
CA LEU A 65 -6.43 1.75 7.04
C LEU A 65 -7.37 2.71 7.78
N GLU A 66 -6.84 3.58 8.64
CA GLU A 66 -7.64 4.66 9.24
C GLU A 66 -8.21 5.59 8.16
N ALA A 67 -7.40 5.94 7.15
CA ALA A 67 -7.85 6.72 6.00
C ALA A 67 -8.88 5.95 5.16
N ALA A 68 -8.59 4.69 4.83
CA ALA A 68 -9.46 3.85 4.00
C ALA A 68 -10.85 3.65 4.62
N ARG A 69 -10.95 3.60 5.95
CA ARG A 69 -12.24 3.47 6.66
C ARG A 69 -13.24 4.59 6.32
N ALA A 70 -12.75 5.79 5.99
CA ALA A 70 -13.61 6.90 5.61
C ALA A 70 -14.35 6.66 4.28
N TYR A 71 -13.83 5.76 3.44
CA TYR A 71 -14.37 5.42 2.13
C TYR A 71 -15.15 4.10 2.13
N LYS A 72 -15.48 3.55 3.31
CA LYS A 72 -16.35 2.37 3.44
C LYS A 72 -17.65 2.58 2.65
N GLY A 73 -17.93 1.65 1.74
CA GLY A 73 -19.10 1.73 0.85
C GLY A 73 -18.75 2.12 -0.60
N THR A 74 -17.47 2.43 -0.89
CA THR A 74 -16.93 2.52 -2.24
C THR A 74 -15.86 1.44 -2.43
N LYS A 75 -15.61 1.02 -3.68
CA LYS A 75 -14.48 0.13 -3.95
C LYS A 75 -13.17 0.89 -3.71
N THR A 76 -12.53 0.58 -2.58
CA THR A 76 -11.38 1.31 -2.07
C THR A 76 -10.12 0.46 -2.16
N ALA A 77 -9.05 0.98 -2.76
CA ALA A 77 -7.73 0.35 -2.73
C ALA A 77 -6.76 1.08 -1.81
N VAL A 78 -5.90 0.31 -1.16
CA VAL A 78 -4.80 0.81 -0.31
C VAL A 78 -3.47 0.34 -0.86
N HIS A 79 -2.54 1.26 -1.06
CA HIS A 79 -1.17 0.93 -1.45
C HIS A 79 -0.41 0.35 -0.26
N ASN A 80 0.11 -0.87 -0.41
CA ASN A 80 1.01 -1.52 0.52
C ASN A 80 2.48 -1.20 0.15
N PHE A 81 3.21 -0.52 1.05
CA PHE A 81 4.64 -0.18 0.89
C PHE A 81 5.50 -1.39 1.20
N ALA A 82 5.50 -2.33 0.28
CA ALA A 82 5.92 -3.69 0.52
C ALA A 82 7.42 -3.87 0.74
N SER A 83 7.74 -4.86 1.55
CA SER A 83 9.01 -5.55 1.45
C SER A 83 9.05 -6.34 0.13
N ALA A 84 10.09 -6.15 -0.68
CA ALA A 84 10.29 -6.96 -1.88
C ALA A 84 10.68 -8.41 -1.55
N LYS A 85 11.16 -8.68 -0.34
CA LYS A 85 11.79 -9.95 0.03
C LYS A 85 10.96 -10.84 0.94
N ASN A 86 10.10 -10.25 1.77
CA ASN A 86 9.37 -10.99 2.79
C ASN A 86 7.90 -10.60 2.80
N PRO A 87 6.97 -11.56 2.66
CA PRO A 87 5.55 -11.30 2.82
C PRO A 87 5.27 -10.62 4.16
N GLY A 88 4.54 -9.49 4.14
CA GLY A 88 4.24 -8.75 5.37
C GLY A 88 5.46 -8.17 6.07
N GLY A 89 6.60 -8.03 5.38
CA GLY A 89 7.81 -7.44 5.92
C GLY A 89 8.37 -8.21 7.13
N GLY A 90 8.46 -7.51 8.26
CA GLY A 90 8.90 -8.05 9.55
C GLY A 90 7.78 -8.24 10.55
N VAL A 91 6.53 -8.43 10.13
CA VAL A 91 5.34 -8.51 10.99
C VAL A 91 5.45 -9.60 12.06
N VAL A 92 5.95 -10.77 11.66
CA VAL A 92 6.16 -11.92 12.58
C VAL A 92 7.17 -11.63 13.69
N ASN A 93 8.04 -10.63 13.49
CA ASN A 93 9.05 -10.20 14.45
C ASN A 93 8.68 -8.87 15.13
N GLY A 94 7.42 -8.43 15.02
CA GLY A 94 6.91 -7.23 15.67
C GLY A 94 7.41 -5.91 15.10
N ALA A 95 7.89 -5.87 13.85
CA ALA A 95 8.19 -4.63 13.15
C ALA A 95 6.92 -3.78 12.98
N SER A 96 7.06 -2.46 12.72
CA SER A 96 5.95 -1.50 12.85
C SER A 96 5.86 -0.49 11.69
N ALA A 97 6.44 -0.80 10.52
CA ALA A 97 6.22 0.00 9.34
C ALA A 97 4.80 -0.21 8.77
N GLN A 98 4.48 0.46 7.68
CA GLN A 98 3.12 0.48 7.13
C GLN A 98 2.63 -0.93 6.73
N GLU A 99 3.43 -1.72 6.02
CA GLU A 99 3.06 -3.09 5.62
C GLU A 99 2.73 -3.97 6.83
N GLU A 100 3.56 -3.89 7.89
CA GLU A 100 3.31 -4.66 9.09
C GLU A 100 2.03 -4.23 9.81
N CYS A 101 1.68 -2.93 9.75
CA CYS A 101 0.40 -2.44 10.28
C CYS A 101 -0.78 -2.99 9.48
N LEU A 102 -0.71 -3.01 8.14
CA LEU A 102 -1.73 -3.63 7.30
C LEU A 102 -1.93 -5.09 7.67
N CYS A 103 -0.84 -5.87 7.74
CA CYS A 103 -0.88 -7.29 8.04
C CYS A 103 -1.36 -7.62 9.46
N ARG A 104 -1.13 -6.72 10.45
CA ARG A 104 -1.66 -6.91 11.80
C ARG A 104 -3.16 -6.63 11.91
N CYS A 105 -3.69 -5.78 11.05
CA CYS A 105 -5.07 -5.31 11.15
C CYS A 105 -6.03 -6.01 10.19
N SER A 106 -5.52 -6.87 9.30
CA SER A 106 -6.29 -7.52 8.23
C SER A 106 -5.80 -8.95 7.96
N ASP A 107 -6.46 -9.62 7.05
CA ASP A 107 -6.11 -10.96 6.58
C ASP A 107 -5.06 -10.95 5.42
N LEU A 108 -4.51 -9.79 5.08
CA LEU A 108 -3.56 -9.59 3.99
C LEU A 108 -2.36 -10.55 4.03
N TYR A 109 -1.76 -10.78 5.21
CA TYR A 109 -0.59 -11.65 5.33
C TYR A 109 -0.82 -13.04 4.73
N PHE A 110 -2.02 -13.57 4.92
CA PHE A 110 -2.39 -14.90 4.41
C PHE A 110 -2.53 -14.94 2.89
N CYS A 111 -2.80 -13.81 2.26
CA CYS A 111 -2.84 -13.69 0.81
C CYS A 111 -1.42 -13.49 0.22
N LEU A 112 -0.52 -12.81 0.93
CA LEU A 112 0.85 -12.59 0.49
C LEU A 112 1.75 -13.81 0.73
N ASN A 113 1.57 -14.52 1.85
CA ASN A 113 2.41 -15.67 2.23
C ASN A 113 1.88 -16.98 1.63
N THR A 114 1.85 -17.05 0.31
CA THR A 114 1.44 -18.24 -0.47
C THR A 114 2.60 -18.72 -1.33
N ASN A 115 2.58 -20.01 -1.71
CA ASN A 115 3.59 -20.56 -2.61
C ASN A 115 3.63 -19.82 -3.96
N GLU A 116 2.47 -19.37 -4.45
CA GLU A 116 2.36 -18.63 -5.71
C GLU A 116 3.10 -17.29 -5.62
N MET A 117 2.81 -16.48 -4.59
CA MET A 117 3.45 -15.18 -4.39
C MET A 117 4.94 -15.33 -4.01
N MET A 118 5.29 -16.38 -3.25
CA MET A 118 6.69 -16.69 -2.97
C MET A 118 7.49 -16.97 -4.25
N ASN A 119 6.95 -17.78 -5.16
CA ASN A 119 7.62 -18.13 -6.41
C ASN A 119 7.58 -17.01 -7.46
N GLY A 120 6.47 -16.28 -7.55
CA GLY A 120 6.27 -15.25 -8.58
C GLY A 120 6.81 -13.89 -8.23
N PHE A 121 6.82 -13.51 -6.94
CA PHE A 121 7.22 -12.18 -6.49
C PHE A 121 8.44 -12.21 -5.57
N TYR A 122 8.38 -12.88 -4.41
CA TYR A 122 9.41 -12.72 -3.37
C TYR A 122 10.75 -13.38 -3.72
N TYR A 123 10.77 -14.62 -4.23
CA TYR A 123 12.02 -15.28 -4.62
C TYR A 123 12.72 -14.60 -5.81
N PRO A 124 12.02 -14.16 -6.87
CA PRO A 124 12.62 -13.34 -7.91
C PRO A 124 13.28 -12.08 -7.37
N HIS A 125 12.59 -11.33 -6.50
CA HIS A 125 13.14 -10.12 -5.89
C HIS A 125 14.32 -10.39 -4.95
N ARG A 126 14.34 -11.53 -4.24
CA ARG A 126 15.50 -11.92 -3.43
C ARG A 126 16.75 -12.20 -4.29
N ALA A 127 16.54 -12.69 -5.51
CA ALA A 127 17.62 -12.99 -6.45
C ALA A 127 18.17 -11.73 -7.16
N MET A 128 17.49 -10.60 -7.08
CA MET A 128 17.98 -9.36 -7.68
C MET A 128 19.22 -8.83 -6.94
N SER A 129 20.25 -8.48 -7.70
CA SER A 129 21.46 -7.82 -7.18
C SER A 129 21.19 -6.36 -6.81
N SER A 130 20.26 -5.70 -7.50
CA SER A 130 19.89 -4.31 -7.24
C SER A 130 18.80 -4.20 -6.17
N LEU A 131 19.04 -3.37 -5.15
CA LEU A 131 18.06 -3.03 -4.12
C LEU A 131 17.01 -2.01 -4.61
N LEU A 132 17.09 -1.58 -5.84
CA LEU A 132 16.04 -0.76 -6.46
C LEU A 132 14.80 -1.59 -6.77
N TYR A 133 14.96 -2.92 -6.89
CA TYR A 133 13.90 -3.84 -7.30
C TYR A 133 13.27 -3.43 -8.65
N ASN A 134 12.09 -3.93 -8.93
CA ASN A 134 11.31 -3.58 -10.12
C ASN A 134 9.88 -3.11 -9.74
N GLY A 135 9.08 -2.81 -10.73
CA GLY A 135 7.69 -2.36 -10.58
C GLY A 135 6.66 -3.50 -10.64
N ASP A 136 7.03 -4.73 -10.26
CA ASP A 136 6.07 -5.83 -10.12
C ASP A 136 5.04 -5.47 -9.05
N VAL A 137 3.79 -5.84 -9.29
CA VAL A 137 2.66 -5.55 -8.41
C VAL A 137 1.89 -6.83 -8.11
N ILE A 138 1.51 -7.00 -6.83
CA ILE A 138 0.47 -7.95 -6.42
C ILE A 138 -0.79 -7.12 -6.15
N TYR A 139 -1.85 -7.36 -6.91
CA TYR A 139 -3.19 -6.86 -6.62
C TYR A 139 -3.95 -7.93 -5.85
N THR A 140 -4.49 -7.59 -4.68
CA THR A 140 -5.26 -8.50 -3.85
C THR A 140 -6.60 -7.84 -3.52
N PRO A 141 -7.73 -8.31 -4.08
CA PRO A 141 -9.05 -7.75 -3.81
C PRO A 141 -9.58 -8.18 -2.45
N ASP A 142 -10.56 -7.43 -1.95
CA ASP A 142 -11.48 -7.79 -0.86
C ASP A 142 -10.79 -8.22 0.45
N ILE A 143 -9.68 -7.58 0.80
CA ILE A 143 -8.98 -7.81 2.08
C ILE A 143 -9.83 -7.30 3.23
N ILE A 144 -10.14 -8.17 4.18
CA ILE A 144 -10.98 -7.86 5.34
C ILE A 144 -10.13 -7.21 6.43
N VAL A 145 -10.47 -5.95 6.75
CA VAL A 145 -9.90 -5.20 7.87
C VAL A 145 -10.77 -5.40 9.09
N PHE A 146 -10.23 -6.06 10.11
CA PHE A 146 -10.98 -6.44 11.32
C PHE A 146 -10.39 -5.91 12.62
N LYS A 147 -9.22 -5.26 12.58
CA LYS A 147 -8.65 -4.53 13.71
C LYS A 147 -8.48 -3.05 13.39
N SER A 148 -8.55 -2.21 14.43
CA SER A 148 -8.26 -0.78 14.30
C SER A 148 -6.80 -0.53 13.94
N ASP A 149 -6.54 0.37 12.97
CA ASP A 149 -5.18 0.81 12.62
C ASP A 149 -4.79 2.02 13.44
N ASP A 150 -4.42 1.78 14.68
CA ASP A 150 -4.00 2.81 15.63
C ASP A 150 -2.72 2.38 16.39
N ALA A 151 -2.35 3.14 17.43
CA ALA A 151 -1.16 2.84 18.25
C ALA A 151 -1.31 1.54 19.07
N SER A 152 -2.54 1.02 19.25
CA SER A 152 -2.86 -0.19 20.01
C SER A 152 -3.98 -0.96 19.33
N PRO A 153 -3.71 -1.61 18.18
CA PRO A 153 -4.74 -2.28 17.37
C PRO A 153 -5.59 -3.24 18.20
N ARG A 154 -6.90 -3.15 18.03
CA ARG A 154 -7.88 -4.00 18.72
C ARG A 154 -8.87 -4.53 17.71
N THR A 155 -9.35 -5.75 17.93
CA THR A 155 -10.43 -6.33 17.14
C THR A 155 -11.67 -5.46 17.24
N MET A 156 -12.20 -5.09 16.08
CA MET A 156 -13.45 -4.34 15.97
C MET A 156 -14.65 -5.27 16.08
N PRO A 157 -15.84 -4.79 16.50
CA PRO A 157 -17.08 -5.52 16.29
C PRO A 157 -17.25 -5.91 14.81
N GLU A 158 -17.75 -7.11 14.53
CA GLU A 158 -17.81 -7.64 13.15
C GLU A 158 -18.62 -6.74 12.18
N LYS A 159 -19.65 -6.05 12.67
CA LYS A 159 -20.44 -5.06 11.91
C LYS A 159 -19.60 -3.86 11.44
N ASP A 160 -18.47 -3.62 12.08
CA ASP A 160 -17.56 -2.50 11.76
C ASP A 160 -16.41 -2.92 10.85
N TRP A 161 -16.28 -4.22 10.57
CA TRP A 161 -15.31 -4.72 9.60
C TRP A 161 -15.62 -4.15 8.21
N TYR A 162 -14.58 -3.97 7.43
CA TYR A 162 -14.71 -3.45 6.07
C TYR A 162 -13.66 -4.09 5.17
N GLU A 163 -13.90 -4.01 3.88
CA GLU A 163 -13.06 -4.60 2.84
C GLU A 163 -12.34 -3.50 2.09
N VAL A 164 -11.11 -3.81 1.67
CA VAL A 164 -10.29 -2.96 0.81
C VAL A 164 -9.48 -3.83 -0.16
N ASP A 165 -9.26 -3.34 -1.35
CA ASP A 165 -8.29 -3.94 -2.24
C ASP A 165 -6.88 -3.49 -1.82
N ILE A 166 -5.88 -4.36 -1.95
CA ILE A 166 -4.49 -4.02 -1.63
C ILE A 166 -3.63 -4.08 -2.88
N ILE A 167 -2.92 -2.99 -3.14
CA ILE A 167 -1.92 -2.90 -4.22
C ILE A 167 -0.54 -2.96 -3.60
N THR A 168 0.10 -4.12 -3.70
CA THR A 168 1.41 -4.39 -3.12
C THR A 168 2.51 -4.12 -4.13
N CYS A 169 3.36 -3.13 -3.84
CA CYS A 169 4.52 -2.79 -4.66
C CYS A 169 5.69 -2.38 -3.76
N ALA A 170 6.93 -2.74 -4.15
CA ALA A 170 8.12 -2.38 -3.39
C ALA A 170 8.73 -1.06 -3.87
N ALA A 171 9.17 -0.21 -2.94
CA ALA A 171 9.97 0.97 -3.25
C ALA A 171 11.44 0.61 -3.45
N PRO A 172 12.24 1.46 -4.13
CA PRO A 172 13.70 1.39 -4.07
C PRO A 172 14.18 1.39 -2.61
N ASN A 173 15.08 0.48 -2.25
CA ASN A 173 15.66 0.46 -0.92
C ASN A 173 17.01 1.16 -0.92
N LEU A 174 17.03 2.38 -0.44
CA LEU A 174 18.19 3.29 -0.47
C LEU A 174 18.98 3.30 0.84
N ARG A 175 18.76 2.36 1.76
CA ARG A 175 19.48 2.30 3.06
C ARG A 175 20.99 2.24 2.92
N HIS A 176 21.50 1.72 1.82
CA HIS A 176 22.93 1.57 1.53
C HIS A 176 23.42 2.52 0.44
N GLY A 177 22.67 3.61 0.20
CA GLY A 177 22.95 4.58 -0.85
C GLY A 177 22.33 4.22 -2.20
N ILE A 178 22.56 5.08 -3.18
CA ILE A 178 22.04 4.92 -4.55
C ILE A 178 23.06 4.09 -5.35
N PRO A 179 22.71 2.91 -5.86
CA PRO A 179 23.60 2.15 -6.71
C PRO A 179 23.97 2.95 -7.97
N GLY A 180 25.26 3.08 -8.27
CA GLY A 180 25.73 3.75 -9.49
C GLY A 180 25.72 5.28 -9.46
N GLY A 181 25.41 5.92 -8.33
CA GLY A 181 25.68 7.35 -8.08
C GLY A 181 24.80 8.37 -8.80
N ASN A 182 24.09 8.02 -9.87
CA ASN A 182 23.32 9.02 -10.68
C ASN A 182 22.09 8.36 -11.32
N MET A 183 21.11 7.99 -10.48
CA MET A 183 19.87 7.39 -10.97
C MET A 183 18.70 8.36 -10.80
N ASP A 184 17.85 8.45 -11.81
CA ASP A 184 16.63 9.25 -11.75
C ASP A 184 15.54 8.52 -10.94
N LEU A 185 15.61 8.67 -9.60
CA LEU A 185 14.64 8.11 -8.65
C LEU A 185 13.22 8.64 -8.90
N ARG A 186 13.08 9.86 -9.41
CA ARG A 186 11.77 10.43 -9.76
C ARG A 186 11.11 9.60 -10.84
N THR A 187 11.81 9.32 -11.94
CA THR A 187 11.29 8.48 -13.04
C THR A 187 10.88 7.09 -12.56
N ILE A 188 11.64 6.47 -11.64
CA ILE A 188 11.28 5.18 -11.06
C ILE A 188 9.97 5.29 -10.26
N HIS A 189 9.81 6.32 -9.42
CA HIS A 189 8.59 6.53 -8.64
C HIS A 189 7.40 6.87 -9.52
N GLU A 190 7.57 7.70 -10.57
CA GLU A 190 6.53 8.01 -11.55
C GLU A 190 6.03 6.73 -12.24
N ALA A 191 6.95 5.90 -12.73
CA ALA A 191 6.61 4.65 -13.42
C ALA A 191 5.83 3.67 -12.53
N ARG A 192 6.29 3.47 -11.30
CA ARG A 192 5.61 2.58 -10.33
C ARG A 192 4.24 3.10 -9.94
N LEU A 193 4.15 4.40 -9.62
CA LEU A 193 2.88 5.00 -9.25
C LEU A 193 1.87 4.93 -10.42
N ARG A 194 2.31 5.25 -11.63
CA ARG A 194 1.47 5.16 -12.83
C ARG A 194 0.95 3.74 -13.04
N ARG A 195 1.82 2.73 -12.92
CA ARG A 195 1.42 1.32 -13.03
C ARG A 195 0.38 0.92 -11.97
N MET A 196 0.59 1.30 -10.71
CA MET A 196 -0.36 1.01 -9.63
C MET A 196 -1.71 1.68 -9.86
N LEU A 197 -1.72 2.94 -10.32
CA LEU A 197 -2.96 3.66 -10.61
C LEU A 197 -3.68 3.08 -11.83
N ASP A 198 -2.96 2.67 -12.87
CA ASP A 198 -3.55 2.00 -14.04
C ASP A 198 -4.20 0.66 -13.65
N ILE A 199 -3.55 -0.12 -12.77
CA ILE A 199 -4.14 -1.34 -12.20
C ILE A 199 -5.40 -1.01 -11.40
N ALA A 200 -5.36 -0.03 -10.50
CA ALA A 200 -6.51 0.37 -9.72
C ALA A 200 -7.70 0.79 -10.59
N VAL A 201 -7.45 1.56 -11.64
CA VAL A 201 -8.48 1.97 -12.62
C VAL A 201 -9.07 0.75 -13.35
N THR A 202 -8.22 -0.18 -13.79
CA THR A 202 -8.66 -1.39 -14.50
C THR A 202 -9.51 -2.30 -13.61
N GLU A 203 -9.20 -2.36 -12.31
CA GLU A 203 -9.96 -3.13 -11.32
C GLU A 203 -11.22 -2.39 -10.82
N GLY A 204 -11.51 -1.20 -11.34
CA GLY A 204 -12.72 -0.44 -11.00
C GLY A 204 -12.69 0.20 -9.61
N VAL A 205 -11.50 0.48 -9.10
CA VAL A 205 -11.33 1.20 -7.83
C VAL A 205 -11.89 2.61 -7.94
N GLU A 206 -12.71 3.02 -6.99
CA GLU A 206 -13.32 4.35 -6.92
C GLU A 206 -12.56 5.30 -5.99
N SER A 207 -12.00 4.77 -4.91
CA SER A 207 -11.23 5.53 -3.93
C SER A 207 -9.86 4.88 -3.71
N ILE A 208 -8.78 5.67 -3.70
CA ILE A 208 -7.44 5.13 -3.51
C ILE A 208 -6.71 5.83 -2.37
N VAL A 209 -6.12 5.03 -1.48
CA VAL A 209 -5.28 5.49 -0.37
C VAL A 209 -3.83 5.19 -0.69
N LEU A 210 -3.06 6.23 -0.87
CA LEU A 210 -1.63 6.27 -1.14
C LEU A 210 -0.88 6.83 0.08
N GLY A 211 0.44 7.04 -0.03
CA GLY A 211 1.21 7.69 1.02
C GLY A 211 2.68 7.91 0.66
N ALA A 212 3.53 8.12 1.67
CA ALA A 212 4.95 8.43 1.50
C ALA A 212 5.76 7.17 1.16
N PHE A 213 5.59 6.66 -0.06
CA PHE A 213 6.14 5.41 -0.57
C PHE A 213 7.67 5.36 -0.48
N GLY A 214 8.17 4.46 0.37
CA GLY A 214 9.60 4.28 0.58
C GLY A 214 10.30 5.36 1.43
N CYS A 215 9.60 6.42 1.86
CA CYS A 215 10.21 7.54 2.61
C CYS A 215 10.53 7.21 4.08
N GLY A 216 10.11 6.05 4.57
CA GLY A 216 10.43 5.57 5.92
C GLY A 216 11.69 4.70 5.92
N ALA A 217 11.49 3.40 6.17
CA ALA A 217 12.57 2.43 6.32
C ALA A 217 13.50 2.30 5.08
N PHE A 218 13.05 2.67 3.88
CA PHE A 218 13.84 2.58 2.65
C PHE A 218 14.56 3.88 2.27
N MET A 219 14.39 4.96 3.08
CA MET A 219 15.17 6.21 3.01
C MET A 219 15.06 6.95 1.66
N ASN A 220 13.94 6.83 0.94
CA ASN A 220 13.69 7.67 -0.23
C ASN A 220 13.42 9.12 0.23
N ASP A 221 13.91 10.09 -0.55
CA ASP A 221 13.67 11.51 -0.29
C ASP A 221 12.18 11.86 -0.52
N PRO A 222 11.45 12.30 0.52
CA PRO A 222 10.03 12.62 0.40
C PRO A 222 9.74 13.75 -0.61
N ALA A 223 10.68 14.66 -0.86
CA ALA A 223 10.49 15.70 -1.86
C ALA A 223 10.48 15.12 -3.28
N ILE A 224 11.36 14.17 -3.58
CA ILE A 224 11.41 13.48 -4.88
C ILE A 224 10.14 12.64 -5.08
N VAL A 225 9.73 11.89 -4.07
CA VAL A 225 8.54 11.02 -4.14
C VAL A 225 7.26 11.85 -4.28
N ALA A 226 7.14 12.96 -3.55
CA ALA A 226 5.99 13.86 -3.63
C ALA A 226 5.92 14.59 -4.97
N ASP A 227 7.06 15.00 -5.57
CA ASP A 227 7.10 15.59 -6.91
C ASP A 227 6.70 14.57 -7.99
N ALA A 228 7.15 13.31 -7.89
CA ALA A 228 6.70 12.24 -8.75
C ALA A 228 5.18 12.03 -8.65
N ALA A 229 4.64 12.02 -7.42
CA ALA A 229 3.21 11.92 -7.17
C ALA A 229 2.44 13.07 -7.84
N LYS A 230 2.87 14.31 -7.65
CA LYS A 230 2.28 15.48 -8.28
C LYS A 230 2.21 15.36 -9.81
N ARG A 231 3.31 14.95 -10.43
CA ARG A 231 3.41 14.81 -11.90
C ARG A 231 2.49 13.73 -12.44
N VAL A 232 2.34 12.62 -11.72
CA VAL A 232 1.49 11.51 -12.16
C VAL A 232 0.02 11.82 -11.93
N LEU A 233 -0.36 12.37 -10.77
CA LEU A 233 -1.75 12.59 -10.38
C LEU A 233 -2.55 13.46 -11.35
N LYS A 234 -1.93 14.42 -12.02
CA LYS A 234 -2.61 15.27 -13.02
C LYS A 234 -3.34 14.46 -14.10
N ASP A 235 -2.82 13.26 -14.42
CA ASP A 235 -3.38 12.37 -15.45
C ASP A 235 -4.50 11.48 -14.90
N TYR A 236 -4.76 11.49 -13.57
CA TYR A 236 -5.72 10.60 -12.88
C TYR A 236 -6.80 11.34 -12.09
N LEU A 237 -6.86 12.67 -12.18
CA LEU A 237 -7.84 13.46 -11.42
C LEU A 237 -9.30 13.14 -11.79
N TYR A 238 -9.56 12.54 -12.94
CA TYR A 238 -10.87 12.10 -13.37
C TYR A 238 -11.04 10.57 -13.38
N ALA A 239 -10.05 9.85 -12.82
CA ALA A 239 -10.04 8.39 -12.79
C ALA A 239 -10.61 7.81 -11.49
N PHE A 240 -10.69 8.61 -10.44
CA PHE A 240 -11.16 8.22 -9.11
C PHE A 240 -12.16 9.24 -8.57
N LYS A 241 -12.98 8.84 -7.59
CA LYS A 241 -13.81 9.75 -6.78
C LYS A 241 -12.98 10.41 -5.69
N ASN A 242 -12.11 9.62 -5.04
CA ASN A 242 -11.28 10.09 -3.93
C ASN A 242 -9.85 9.59 -4.09
N ILE A 243 -8.89 10.47 -3.79
CA ILE A 243 -7.45 10.15 -3.71
C ILE A 243 -6.94 10.71 -2.38
N GLU A 244 -6.58 9.84 -1.43
CA GLU A 244 -6.01 10.27 -0.16
C GLU A 244 -4.55 9.84 -0.03
N TYR A 245 -3.66 10.79 0.20
CA TYR A 245 -2.30 10.53 0.65
C TYR A 245 -2.29 10.50 2.17
N ALA A 246 -2.38 9.30 2.75
CA ALA A 246 -2.28 9.06 4.17
C ALA A 246 -0.80 9.00 4.58
N VAL A 247 -0.28 10.11 5.09
CA VAL A 247 1.13 10.26 5.46
C VAL A 247 1.23 10.35 6.98
N TYR A 248 1.19 9.19 7.63
CA TYR A 248 1.29 9.13 9.08
C TYR A 248 2.60 9.77 9.58
N CYS A 249 2.48 10.60 10.58
CA CYS A 249 3.63 11.23 11.24
C CYS A 249 3.44 11.25 12.76
N SER A 250 4.56 11.15 13.48
CA SER A 250 4.57 11.39 14.92
C SER A 250 4.49 12.90 15.21
N SER A 251 4.08 13.26 16.42
CA SER A 251 4.07 14.66 16.87
C SER A 251 5.44 15.37 16.81
N LYS A 252 6.53 14.59 16.67
CA LYS A 252 7.90 15.11 16.67
C LYS A 252 8.51 15.28 15.28
N ASN A 253 7.96 14.61 14.26
CA ASN A 253 8.47 14.68 12.89
C ASN A 253 7.32 14.49 11.90
N ASP A 254 7.04 15.53 11.14
CA ASP A 254 6.03 15.55 10.08
C ASP A 254 6.61 15.93 8.70
N SER A 255 7.93 15.81 8.53
CA SER A 255 8.63 16.22 7.29
C SER A 255 8.06 15.53 6.04
N ASN A 256 7.75 14.24 6.11
CA ASN A 256 7.11 13.52 5.02
C ASN A 256 5.74 14.14 4.68
N TYR A 257 4.91 14.37 5.71
CA TYR A 257 3.61 15.00 5.51
C TYR A 257 3.75 16.39 4.86
N GLN A 258 4.66 17.22 5.35
CA GLN A 258 4.87 18.56 4.81
C GLN A 258 5.34 18.54 3.34
N ALA A 259 6.14 17.55 2.94
CA ALA A 259 6.57 17.41 1.56
C ALA A 259 5.38 17.11 0.64
N PHE A 260 4.55 16.13 0.99
CA PHE A 260 3.35 15.76 0.22
C PHE A 260 2.29 16.85 0.25
N HIS A 261 2.02 17.45 1.40
CA HIS A 261 1.06 18.54 1.54
C HIS A 261 1.41 19.73 0.64
N ARG A 262 2.67 20.14 0.61
CA ARG A 262 3.13 21.22 -0.28
C ARG A 262 3.06 20.85 -1.75
N ALA A 263 3.52 19.65 -2.10
CA ALA A 263 3.56 19.22 -3.50
C ALA A 263 2.17 19.08 -4.11
N LEU A 264 1.18 18.59 -3.34
CA LEU A 264 -0.17 18.29 -3.82
C LEU A 264 -1.19 19.38 -3.51
N ALA A 265 -0.78 20.52 -2.92
CA ALA A 265 -1.67 21.60 -2.51
C ALA A 265 -2.59 22.11 -3.63
N GLU A 266 -2.12 22.12 -4.88
CA GLU A 266 -2.92 22.56 -6.04
C GLU A 266 -4.06 21.61 -6.41
N TYR A 267 -4.04 20.36 -5.94
CA TYR A 267 -5.06 19.34 -6.19
C TYR A 267 -6.03 19.18 -5.03
N CYS A 268 -5.63 19.63 -3.82
CA CYS A 268 -6.49 19.57 -2.63
C CYS A 268 -7.53 20.69 -2.70
N GLY A 269 -8.82 20.32 -2.67
CA GLY A 269 -9.96 21.23 -2.64
C GLY A 269 -10.50 21.42 -1.24
#